data_c8a46860ad9372c23cd82f0473f5c843
#
_entry.id   c8a46860ad9372c23cd82f0473f5c843
#
_cell.length_a   1.000
_cell.length_b   1.000
_cell.length_c   1.000
_cell.angle_alpha   90.00
_cell.angle_beta   90.00
_cell.angle_gamma   90.00
#
_symmetry.space_group_name_H-M   'P 1'
#
loop_
_entity.id
_entity.type
_entity.pdbx_description
1 polymer ?
#
loop_
_entity_poly.entity_id
_entity_poly.type
_entity_poly.pdbx_seq_one_letter_code
_entity_poly.pdbx_strand_id
1 'polypeptide(L)'
;MAFSLGSLAEVFSKLTRSFTAKSGKSVIGIDIGLSSIKVVQVSEQKGGAVLETYGELALGPYANAEVGQAVNLPAEKISEALVDLFREANVTSRTGGVAIPLSASLITVITLPTRNESDLASMIPIEARKYIPVPVSEVSLDWFVIPETERKFLRANASGRPSNSTDALLVAIRNDTLTKFSAVMKAAAVTAQFYEVEPFSMARVAYEHTTSPAMLIDLGASSTRIYIVEFGIIEVSHTVNRGAQDLTLALERSGGITFAEAESQKRTRGAIGNEAGIAALEFIFSEARRIFLTYQRKEGKSVSHVVLVGGGAGLKGITEIASKFFDARVSLGSPFDKVATPVFIGDVLKSAGPSFSSAIGLALRALQN
;
A
#
# COMPACT_ATOMS: atom_id res chain seq x y z
N MET A 1 -20.12 17.56 1.97
CA MET A 1 -19.09 17.32 3.01
C MET A 1 -17.78 17.17 2.29
N ALA A 2 -16.80 18.04 2.55
CA ALA A 2 -15.47 17.87 2.00
C ALA A 2 -14.88 16.63 2.66
N PHE A 3 -14.53 15.59 1.89
CA PHE A 3 -13.76 14.46 2.37
C PHE A 3 -12.36 15.00 2.69
N SER A 4 -11.95 14.96 3.96
CA SER A 4 -10.57 15.26 4.32
C SER A 4 -9.68 14.12 3.81
N LEU A 5 -9.21 14.26 2.60
CA LEU A 5 -7.96 13.64 2.17
C LEU A 5 -6.92 14.38 3.02
N GLY A 6 -6.43 13.80 4.10
CA GLY A 6 -5.41 14.49 4.89
C GLY A 6 -4.31 14.96 3.95
N SER A 7 -4.02 16.28 3.95
CA SER A 7 -3.13 16.92 2.99
C SER A 7 -1.88 16.09 2.73
N LEU A 8 -1.53 15.86 1.46
CA LEU A 8 -0.26 15.18 1.09
C LEU A 8 0.95 15.88 1.71
N ALA A 9 0.88 17.21 1.91
CA ALA A 9 1.88 17.97 2.64
C ALA A 9 2.06 17.48 4.09
N GLU A 10 0.95 17.10 4.77
CA GLU A 10 1.03 16.48 6.09
C GLU A 10 1.61 15.06 6.04
N VAL A 11 1.32 14.29 4.98
CA VAL A 11 1.92 12.97 4.77
C VAL A 11 3.45 13.08 4.71
N PHE A 12 3.96 14.03 3.91
CA PHE A 12 5.40 14.23 3.72
C PHE A 12 6.09 14.85 4.94
N SER A 13 5.49 15.87 5.55
CA SER A 13 6.08 16.50 6.75
C SER A 13 6.20 15.53 7.93
N LYS A 14 5.35 14.51 7.97
CA LYS A 14 5.30 13.49 9.03
C LYS A 14 6.15 12.26 8.75
N LEU A 15 6.56 12.02 7.50
CA LEU A 15 7.56 11.00 7.17
C LEU A 15 8.95 11.31 7.80
N THR A 16 9.22 12.58 8.07
CA THR A 16 10.52 13.07 8.59
C THR A 16 10.52 13.47 10.07
N ARG A 17 9.37 13.50 10.75
CA ARG A 17 9.29 13.91 12.16
C ARG A 17 9.46 12.75 13.13
N SER A 18 10.36 12.90 14.07
CA SER A 18 10.43 12.08 15.30
C SER A 18 9.12 12.17 16.08
N PHE A 19 8.65 11.03 16.58
CA PHE A 19 7.44 10.91 17.38
C PHE A 19 7.53 11.78 18.65
N THR A 20 6.80 12.89 18.68
CA THR A 20 6.48 13.61 19.91
C THR A 20 4.98 13.56 20.09
N ALA A 21 4.52 12.59 20.83
CA ALA A 21 3.13 12.26 20.87
C ALA A 21 2.52 12.45 22.27
N LYS A 22 1.19 12.63 22.34
CA LYS A 22 0.41 12.75 23.60
C LYS A 22 0.06 11.36 24.13
N SER A 23 0.47 11.07 25.36
CA SER A 23 0.22 9.78 26.04
C SER A 23 -1.28 9.43 26.13
N GLY A 24 -1.63 8.23 25.71
CA GLY A 24 -2.97 7.65 25.93
C GLY A 24 -3.91 7.57 24.72
N LYS A 25 -3.48 8.03 23.51
CA LYS A 25 -4.30 7.92 22.28
C LYS A 25 -4.17 6.53 21.67
N SER A 26 -5.32 5.84 21.46
CA SER A 26 -5.40 4.57 20.74
C SER A 26 -6.11 4.77 19.40
N VAL A 27 -5.53 4.27 18.32
CA VAL A 27 -6.01 4.45 16.96
C VAL A 27 -5.91 3.16 16.15
N ILE A 28 -6.68 3.10 15.05
CA ILE A 28 -6.67 1.95 14.14
C ILE A 28 -6.22 2.33 12.74
N GLY A 29 -5.59 1.36 12.06
CA GLY A 29 -5.39 1.38 10.62
C GLY A 29 -6.18 0.25 9.99
N ILE A 30 -6.97 0.55 8.98
CA ILE A 30 -7.86 -0.39 8.29
C ILE A 30 -7.44 -0.51 6.84
N ASP A 31 -7.19 -1.75 6.41
CA ASP A 31 -6.88 -2.11 5.03
C ASP A 31 -7.94 -3.09 4.52
N ILE A 32 -8.69 -2.67 3.49
CA ILE A 32 -9.77 -3.46 2.87
C ILE A 32 -9.30 -3.92 1.50
N GLY A 33 -8.74 -5.13 1.48
CA GLY A 33 -8.33 -5.79 0.23
C GLY A 33 -9.49 -6.52 -0.46
N LEU A 34 -9.17 -7.25 -1.53
CA LEU A 34 -10.16 -8.06 -2.25
C LEU A 34 -10.37 -9.45 -1.63
N SER A 35 -9.37 -10.04 -0.96
CA SER A 35 -9.47 -11.37 -0.35
C SER A 35 -9.59 -11.34 1.18
N SER A 36 -9.18 -10.26 1.82
CA SER A 36 -9.23 -10.09 3.27
C SER A 36 -9.30 -8.62 3.69
N ILE A 37 -9.84 -8.38 4.88
CA ILE A 37 -9.74 -7.10 5.60
C ILE A 37 -8.71 -7.27 6.71
N LYS A 38 -7.91 -6.24 6.94
CA LYS A 38 -6.92 -6.18 8.02
C LYS A 38 -7.13 -4.96 8.89
N VAL A 39 -6.94 -5.14 10.18
CA VAL A 39 -6.95 -4.05 11.15
C VAL A 39 -5.74 -4.17 12.06
N VAL A 40 -5.18 -3.03 12.40
CA VAL A 40 -4.14 -2.90 13.44
C VAL A 40 -4.56 -1.80 14.39
N GLN A 41 -4.53 -2.06 15.68
CA GLN A 41 -4.73 -1.06 16.72
C GLN A 41 -3.42 -0.82 17.45
N VAL A 42 -3.05 0.45 17.54
CA VAL A 42 -1.84 0.88 18.25
C VAL A 42 -2.20 2.00 19.23
N SER A 43 -1.47 2.05 20.32
CA SER A 43 -1.52 3.18 21.25
C SER A 43 -0.15 3.82 21.37
N GLU A 44 -0.17 5.03 21.86
CA GLU A 44 1.04 5.74 22.17
C GLU A 44 1.43 5.54 23.63
N GLN A 45 2.64 5.05 23.85
CA GLN A 45 3.23 4.90 25.18
C GLN A 45 4.70 5.32 25.18
N LYS A 46 5.08 6.15 26.16
CA LYS A 46 6.49 6.54 26.38
C LYS A 46 7.23 7.05 25.14
N GLY A 47 6.51 7.73 24.23
CA GLY A 47 7.10 8.30 23.02
C GLY A 47 7.25 7.34 21.84
N GLY A 48 6.62 6.16 21.90
CA GLY A 48 6.58 5.18 20.81
C GLY A 48 5.21 4.59 20.59
N ALA A 49 5.00 3.99 19.42
CA ALA A 49 3.81 3.22 19.11
C ALA A 49 3.90 1.82 19.72
N VAL A 50 2.84 1.37 20.38
CA VAL A 50 2.73 0.03 20.96
C VAL A 50 1.57 -0.70 20.33
N LEU A 51 1.78 -1.93 19.88
CA LEU A 51 0.73 -2.80 19.35
C LEU A 51 -0.24 -3.20 20.45
N GLU A 52 -1.52 -2.94 20.27
CA GLU A 52 -2.58 -3.39 21.19
C GLU A 52 -3.26 -4.66 20.66
N THR A 53 -3.68 -4.65 19.39
CA THR A 53 -4.24 -5.81 18.71
C THR A 53 -4.09 -5.69 17.20
N TYR A 54 -4.26 -6.81 16.53
CA TYR A 54 -4.32 -6.89 15.06
C TYR A 54 -5.21 -8.07 14.65
N GLY A 55 -5.73 -8.02 13.45
CA GLY A 55 -6.54 -9.10 12.91
C GLY A 55 -6.66 -9.07 11.40
N GLU A 56 -6.90 -10.23 10.82
CA GLU A 56 -7.21 -10.44 9.42
C GLU A 56 -8.43 -11.32 9.28
N LEU A 57 -9.39 -10.93 8.44
CA LEU A 57 -10.60 -11.68 8.15
C LEU A 57 -10.74 -11.90 6.65
N ALA A 58 -10.92 -13.17 6.23
CA ALA A 58 -11.13 -13.52 4.83
C ALA A 58 -12.52 -13.08 4.34
N LEU A 59 -12.56 -12.51 3.13
CA LEU A 59 -13.80 -11.99 2.53
C LEU A 59 -14.55 -13.02 1.68
N GLY A 60 -13.89 -14.08 1.21
CA GLY A 60 -14.53 -15.12 0.40
C GLY A 60 -15.85 -15.62 0.99
N PRO A 61 -15.91 -16.00 2.29
CA PRO A 61 -17.14 -16.50 2.92
C PRO A 61 -18.33 -15.53 2.86
N TYR A 62 -18.09 -14.21 2.83
CA TYR A 62 -19.14 -13.18 2.70
C TYR A 62 -19.72 -13.06 1.29
N ALA A 63 -19.08 -13.72 0.31
CA ALA A 63 -19.50 -13.81 -1.09
C ALA A 63 -19.89 -15.25 -1.50
N ASN A 64 -20.04 -16.20 -0.57
CA ASN A 64 -20.15 -17.62 -0.82
C ASN A 64 -19.00 -18.17 -1.70
N ALA A 65 -17.80 -17.65 -1.48
CA ALA A 65 -16.57 -18.04 -2.15
C ALA A 65 -15.57 -18.61 -1.14
N GLU A 66 -14.53 -19.27 -1.64
CA GLU A 66 -13.51 -19.90 -0.80
C GLU A 66 -12.56 -18.86 -0.16
N VAL A 67 -11.97 -19.26 0.97
CA VAL A 67 -10.91 -18.47 1.62
C VAL A 67 -9.73 -18.29 0.65
N GLY A 68 -9.29 -17.03 0.46
CA GLY A 68 -8.22 -16.69 -0.46
C GLY A 68 -8.70 -16.24 -1.84
N GLN A 69 -9.96 -16.46 -2.19
CA GLN A 69 -10.53 -15.88 -3.41
C GLN A 69 -10.70 -14.36 -3.28
N ALA A 70 -10.35 -13.67 -4.36
CA ALA A 70 -10.62 -12.25 -4.50
C ALA A 70 -12.10 -12.04 -4.85
N VAL A 71 -12.78 -11.22 -4.08
CA VAL A 71 -14.20 -10.91 -4.23
C VAL A 71 -14.44 -9.41 -4.23
N ASN A 72 -15.47 -8.96 -4.95
CA ASN A 72 -15.89 -7.57 -4.92
C ASN A 72 -17.23 -7.47 -4.17
N LEU A 73 -17.15 -7.17 -2.89
CA LEU A 73 -18.32 -7.08 -2.02
C LEU A 73 -18.98 -5.70 -2.07
N PRO A 74 -20.31 -5.64 -1.91
CA PRO A 74 -21.02 -4.39 -1.66
C PRO A 74 -20.69 -3.84 -0.26
N ALA A 75 -20.99 -2.56 -0.03
CA ALA A 75 -20.62 -1.86 1.20
C ALA A 75 -21.17 -2.54 2.47
N GLU A 76 -22.38 -3.07 2.39
CA GLU A 76 -23.06 -3.74 3.50
C GLU A 76 -22.29 -4.98 3.95
N LYS A 77 -21.82 -5.80 3.00
CA LYS A 77 -21.05 -7.02 3.31
C LYS A 77 -19.65 -6.72 3.82
N ILE A 78 -19.02 -5.67 3.32
CA ILE A 78 -17.73 -5.20 3.84
C ILE A 78 -17.92 -4.70 5.29
N SER A 79 -19.00 -3.98 5.57
CA SER A 79 -19.31 -3.49 6.92
C SER A 79 -19.55 -4.64 7.91
N GLU A 80 -20.30 -5.67 7.49
CA GLU A 80 -20.54 -6.88 8.27
C GLU A 80 -19.21 -7.56 8.63
N ALA A 81 -18.36 -7.80 7.63
CA ALA A 81 -17.04 -8.40 7.81
C ALA A 81 -16.13 -7.56 8.73
N LEU A 82 -16.18 -6.23 8.62
CA LEU A 82 -15.38 -5.34 9.46
C LEU A 82 -15.84 -5.36 10.92
N VAL A 83 -17.15 -5.41 11.17
CA VAL A 83 -17.70 -5.53 12.53
C VAL A 83 -17.32 -6.88 13.15
N ASP A 84 -17.40 -7.96 12.37
CA ASP A 84 -16.98 -9.29 12.83
C ASP A 84 -15.48 -9.31 13.16
N LEU A 85 -14.63 -8.74 12.28
CA LEU A 85 -13.20 -8.63 12.54
C LEU A 85 -12.91 -7.85 13.84
N PHE A 86 -13.62 -6.76 14.07
CA PHE A 86 -13.42 -5.96 15.28
C PHE A 86 -13.79 -6.73 16.56
N ARG A 87 -14.84 -7.54 16.50
CA ARG A 87 -15.24 -8.39 17.61
C ARG A 87 -14.20 -9.48 17.89
N GLU A 88 -13.79 -10.22 16.85
CA GLU A 88 -12.85 -11.34 16.97
C GLU A 88 -11.42 -10.89 17.37
N ALA A 89 -10.98 -9.73 16.86
CA ALA A 89 -9.68 -9.16 17.19
C ALA A 89 -9.70 -8.28 18.47
N ASN A 90 -10.84 -8.17 19.16
CA ASN A 90 -11.00 -7.30 20.34
C ASN A 90 -10.57 -5.84 20.09
N VAL A 91 -10.92 -5.29 18.93
CA VAL A 91 -10.63 -3.90 18.57
C VAL A 91 -11.52 -2.97 19.40
N THR A 92 -10.92 -2.12 20.21
CA THR A 92 -11.63 -1.18 21.12
C THR A 92 -11.68 0.24 20.57
N SER A 93 -10.68 0.67 19.83
CA SER A 93 -10.67 2.00 19.16
C SER A 93 -11.62 2.00 17.96
N ARG A 94 -12.22 3.16 17.70
CA ARG A 94 -13.09 3.40 16.53
C ARG A 94 -12.63 4.59 15.70
N THR A 95 -11.38 5.04 15.90
CA THR A 95 -10.86 6.23 15.23
C THR A 95 -9.53 5.89 14.58
N GLY A 96 -9.34 6.25 13.30
CA GLY A 96 -8.08 5.97 12.62
C GLY A 96 -8.07 6.26 11.13
N GLY A 97 -7.12 5.64 10.42
CA GLY A 97 -6.90 5.77 8.99
C GLY A 97 -7.44 4.59 8.19
N VAL A 98 -7.86 4.85 6.96
CA VAL A 98 -8.42 3.85 6.04
C VAL A 98 -7.67 3.87 4.71
N ALA A 99 -7.23 2.68 4.25
CA ALA A 99 -6.59 2.53 2.95
C ALA A 99 -7.59 2.70 1.80
N ILE A 100 -7.15 3.39 0.76
CA ILE A 100 -7.84 3.44 -0.54
C ILE A 100 -7.01 2.65 -1.54
N PRO A 101 -7.61 1.70 -2.28
CA PRO A 101 -6.88 0.88 -3.22
C PRO A 101 -6.35 1.71 -4.40
N LEU A 102 -5.14 1.39 -4.85
CA LEU A 102 -4.53 2.05 -6.01
C LEU A 102 -5.40 1.94 -7.27
N SER A 103 -6.16 0.86 -7.45
CA SER A 103 -7.06 0.66 -8.59
C SER A 103 -8.17 1.71 -8.71
N ALA A 104 -8.49 2.41 -7.61
CA ALA A 104 -9.45 3.51 -7.56
C ALA A 104 -8.78 4.89 -7.52
N SER A 105 -7.47 4.94 -7.76
CA SER A 105 -6.65 6.14 -7.56
C SER A 105 -5.66 6.32 -8.71
N LEU A 106 -5.21 7.55 -8.90
CA LEU A 106 -4.07 7.89 -9.74
C LEU A 106 -3.03 8.59 -8.86
N ILE A 107 -1.78 8.18 -8.99
CA ILE A 107 -0.62 8.86 -8.41
C ILE A 107 0.34 9.17 -9.54
N THR A 108 0.72 10.43 -9.68
CA THR A 108 1.68 10.86 -10.71
C THR A 108 2.41 12.13 -10.30
N VAL A 109 3.63 12.30 -10.77
CA VAL A 109 4.35 13.58 -10.62
C VAL A 109 4.10 14.41 -11.85
N ILE A 110 3.60 15.62 -11.66
CA ILE A 110 3.35 16.62 -12.70
C ILE A 110 4.34 17.77 -12.58
N THR A 111 4.68 18.40 -13.71
CA THR A 111 5.54 19.59 -13.76
C THR A 111 4.71 20.79 -14.21
N LEU A 112 4.72 21.85 -13.40
CA LEU A 112 3.98 23.08 -13.65
C LEU A 112 4.95 24.22 -14.01
N PRO A 113 4.63 25.06 -15.01
CA PRO A 113 5.50 26.13 -15.50
C PRO A 113 5.44 27.39 -14.61
N THR A 114 5.40 27.22 -13.28
CA THR A 114 5.40 28.30 -12.31
C THR A 114 6.09 27.89 -11.03
N ARG A 115 6.59 28.85 -10.26
CA ARG A 115 7.05 28.68 -8.86
C ARG A 115 6.15 29.40 -7.86
N ASN A 116 5.13 30.09 -8.34
CA ASN A 116 4.23 30.81 -7.48
C ASN A 116 3.17 29.87 -6.90
N GLU A 117 3.18 29.66 -5.61
CA GLU A 117 2.25 28.76 -4.90
C GLU A 117 0.79 29.17 -5.08
N SER A 118 0.49 30.48 -5.22
CA SER A 118 -0.89 30.96 -5.43
C SER A 118 -1.45 30.49 -6.78
N ASP A 119 -0.61 30.26 -7.78
CA ASP A 119 -1.04 29.83 -9.11
C ASP A 119 -1.26 28.32 -9.16
N LEU A 120 -0.56 27.54 -8.30
CA LEU A 120 -0.62 26.09 -8.29
C LEU A 120 -2.03 25.57 -8.05
N ALA A 121 -2.76 26.15 -7.09
CA ALA A 121 -4.14 25.75 -6.76
C ALA A 121 -5.10 25.84 -7.97
N SER A 122 -4.88 26.81 -8.86
CA SER A 122 -5.68 26.98 -10.08
C SER A 122 -5.17 26.13 -11.26
N MET A 123 -3.86 25.93 -11.35
CA MET A 123 -3.23 25.23 -12.49
C MET A 123 -3.30 23.70 -12.34
N ILE A 124 -3.16 23.18 -11.13
CA ILE A 124 -3.14 21.71 -10.88
C ILE A 124 -4.40 21.02 -11.39
N PRO A 125 -5.63 21.48 -11.12
CA PRO A 125 -6.84 20.86 -11.66
C PRO A 125 -6.91 20.85 -13.19
N ILE A 126 -6.32 21.86 -13.83
CA ILE A 126 -6.27 21.96 -15.30
C ILE A 126 -5.24 20.95 -15.85
N GLU A 127 -4.05 20.91 -15.27
CA GLU A 127 -2.99 19.99 -15.67
C GLU A 127 -3.38 18.53 -15.41
N ALA A 128 -4.05 18.26 -14.29
CA ALA A 128 -4.53 16.93 -13.89
C ALA A 128 -5.41 16.25 -14.95
N ARG A 129 -6.17 17.05 -15.75
CA ARG A 129 -7.00 16.53 -16.84
C ARG A 129 -6.23 15.73 -17.90
N LYS A 130 -4.93 15.96 -18.04
CA LYS A 130 -4.10 15.23 -18.99
C LYS A 130 -3.79 13.80 -18.56
N TYR A 131 -3.93 13.52 -17.27
CA TYR A 131 -3.53 12.25 -16.66
C TYR A 131 -4.72 11.42 -16.17
N ILE A 132 -5.84 12.09 -15.86
CA ILE A 132 -7.03 11.44 -15.28
C ILE A 132 -7.95 10.98 -16.41
N PRO A 133 -8.24 9.67 -16.52
CA PRO A 133 -9.04 9.10 -17.62
C PRO A 133 -10.56 9.32 -17.45
N VAL A 134 -10.99 10.06 -16.44
CA VAL A 134 -12.39 10.39 -16.14
C VAL A 134 -12.55 11.90 -15.90
N PRO A 135 -13.76 12.47 -15.95
CA PRO A 135 -13.97 13.86 -15.60
C PRO A 135 -13.43 14.24 -14.22
N VAL A 136 -12.77 15.37 -14.10
CA VAL A 136 -12.20 15.84 -12.81
C VAL A 136 -13.28 15.99 -11.72
N SER A 137 -14.53 16.23 -12.11
CA SER A 137 -15.68 16.26 -11.19
C SER A 137 -16.00 14.91 -10.53
N GLU A 138 -15.51 13.79 -11.09
CA GLU A 138 -15.71 12.43 -10.57
C GLU A 138 -14.59 11.97 -9.63
N VAL A 139 -13.59 12.84 -9.41
CA VAL A 139 -12.46 12.54 -8.54
C VAL A 139 -12.26 13.63 -7.49
N SER A 140 -11.72 13.26 -6.36
CA SER A 140 -11.15 14.16 -5.36
C SER A 140 -9.65 14.26 -5.60
N LEU A 141 -9.14 15.50 -5.72
CA LEU A 141 -7.73 15.77 -5.97
C LEU A 141 -7.05 16.23 -4.68
N ASP A 142 -5.83 15.76 -4.51
CA ASP A 142 -4.89 16.31 -3.54
C ASP A 142 -3.48 16.34 -4.16
N TRP A 143 -2.61 17.21 -3.68
CA TRP A 143 -1.26 17.35 -4.20
C TRP A 143 -0.26 17.79 -3.15
N PHE A 144 0.99 17.47 -3.41
CA PHE A 144 2.13 17.90 -2.61
C PHE A 144 3.21 18.48 -3.52
N VAL A 145 3.63 19.69 -3.24
CA VAL A 145 4.75 20.33 -3.94
C VAL A 145 6.05 19.70 -3.49
N ILE A 146 6.81 19.14 -4.45
CA ILE A 146 8.09 18.51 -4.16
C ILE A 146 9.11 19.61 -3.88
N PRO A 147 9.76 19.62 -2.68
CA PRO A 147 10.74 20.63 -2.33
C PRO A 147 11.92 20.68 -3.31
N GLU A 148 12.45 21.88 -3.53
CA GLU A 148 13.56 22.10 -4.49
C GLU A 148 14.80 21.27 -4.14
N THR A 149 15.05 21.03 -2.87
CA THR A 149 16.17 20.19 -2.39
C THR A 149 16.03 18.76 -2.86
N GLU A 150 14.85 18.16 -2.72
CA GLU A 150 14.55 16.79 -3.13
C GLU A 150 14.44 16.69 -4.65
N ARG A 151 13.84 17.70 -5.28
CA ARG A 151 13.72 17.81 -6.73
C ARG A 151 15.08 17.72 -7.44
N LYS A 152 16.13 18.33 -6.92
CA LYS A 152 17.48 18.27 -7.49
C LYS A 152 18.04 16.85 -7.50
N PHE A 153 17.72 16.06 -6.48
CA PHE A 153 18.15 14.65 -6.41
C PHE A 153 17.25 13.74 -7.23
N LEU A 154 15.93 13.93 -7.16
CA LEU A 154 14.97 13.11 -7.87
C LEU A 154 15.16 13.17 -9.39
N ARG A 155 15.58 14.32 -9.93
CA ARG A 155 15.60 14.56 -11.36
C ARG A 155 16.88 15.26 -11.87
N ALA A 156 18.01 14.87 -11.29
CA ALA A 156 19.32 15.43 -11.66
C ALA A 156 19.63 15.35 -13.16
N ASN A 157 19.06 14.36 -13.88
CA ASN A 157 19.29 14.11 -15.30
C ASN A 157 18.20 14.63 -16.24
N ALA A 158 17.20 15.35 -15.75
CA ALA A 158 16.12 15.90 -16.58
C ALA A 158 16.58 17.15 -17.34
N SER A 159 17.30 16.96 -18.44
CA SER A 159 17.68 18.04 -19.38
C SER A 159 16.43 18.60 -20.09
N GLY A 160 16.35 19.93 -20.20
CA GLY A 160 15.32 20.62 -20.99
C GLY A 160 14.11 21.16 -20.23
N ARG A 161 14.16 21.21 -18.88
CA ARG A 161 13.07 21.82 -18.09
C ARG A 161 13.21 23.34 -17.97
N PRO A 162 12.07 24.05 -17.94
CA PRO A 162 12.08 25.48 -17.64
C PRO A 162 12.67 25.72 -16.24
N SER A 163 13.55 26.70 -16.13
CA SER A 163 14.15 27.11 -14.83
C SER A 163 13.11 27.58 -13.82
N ASN A 164 11.93 27.99 -14.30
CA ASN A 164 10.80 28.49 -13.49
C ASN A 164 9.67 27.47 -13.45
N SER A 165 9.95 26.22 -13.05
CA SER A 165 8.95 25.17 -12.94
C SER A 165 8.93 24.53 -11.56
N THR A 166 7.78 24.00 -11.16
CA THR A 166 7.54 23.27 -9.90
C THR A 166 7.08 21.86 -10.22
N ASP A 167 7.60 20.87 -9.51
CA ASP A 167 7.09 19.51 -9.56
C ASP A 167 6.13 19.29 -8.38
N ALA A 168 5.01 18.66 -8.66
CA ALA A 168 4.03 18.29 -7.65
C ALA A 168 3.63 16.81 -7.80
N LEU A 169 3.56 16.11 -6.69
CA LEU A 169 2.95 14.79 -6.61
C LEU A 169 1.44 15.00 -6.57
N LEU A 170 0.75 14.53 -7.60
CA LEU A 170 -0.70 14.59 -7.73
C LEU A 170 -1.31 13.25 -7.34
N VAL A 171 -2.36 13.31 -6.53
CA VAL A 171 -3.21 12.15 -6.22
C VAL A 171 -4.64 12.47 -6.59
N ALA A 172 -5.27 11.56 -7.31
CA ALA A 172 -6.69 11.62 -7.62
C ALA A 172 -7.36 10.33 -7.14
N ILE A 173 -8.48 10.43 -6.43
CA ILE A 173 -9.25 9.30 -5.92
C ILE A 173 -10.68 9.41 -6.45
N ARG A 174 -11.26 8.33 -6.95
CA ARG A 174 -12.64 8.28 -7.43
C ARG A 174 -13.64 8.56 -6.31
N ASN A 175 -14.58 9.47 -6.56
CA ASN A 175 -15.60 9.88 -5.59
C ASN A 175 -16.54 8.73 -5.21
N ASP A 176 -16.86 7.83 -6.14
CA ASP A 176 -17.67 6.64 -5.87
C ASP A 176 -17.01 5.72 -4.83
N THR A 177 -15.69 5.56 -4.94
CA THR A 177 -14.91 4.78 -3.98
C THR A 177 -14.90 5.45 -2.60
N LEU A 178 -14.65 6.75 -2.52
CA LEU A 178 -14.70 7.49 -1.25
C LEU A 178 -16.09 7.38 -0.61
N THR A 179 -17.15 7.49 -1.41
CA THR A 179 -18.53 7.34 -0.96
C THR A 179 -18.78 5.93 -0.40
N LYS A 180 -18.35 4.89 -1.12
CA LYS A 180 -18.46 3.48 -0.68
C LYS A 180 -17.73 3.26 0.65
N PHE A 181 -16.48 3.69 0.75
CA PHE A 181 -15.68 3.50 1.96
C PHE A 181 -16.23 4.32 3.15
N SER A 182 -16.71 5.54 2.90
CA SER A 182 -17.39 6.34 3.93
C SER A 182 -18.66 5.65 4.46
N ALA A 183 -19.46 5.04 3.57
CA ALA A 183 -20.63 4.27 3.97
C ALA A 183 -20.25 3.05 4.83
N VAL A 184 -19.18 2.32 4.44
CA VAL A 184 -18.64 1.19 5.22
C VAL A 184 -18.20 1.65 6.62
N MET A 185 -17.42 2.73 6.72
CA MET A 185 -16.95 3.25 8.00
C MET A 185 -18.11 3.68 8.89
N LYS A 186 -19.09 4.38 8.33
CA LYS A 186 -20.29 4.80 9.05
C LYS A 186 -21.08 3.61 9.61
N ALA A 187 -21.28 2.56 8.80
CA ALA A 187 -22.00 1.35 9.20
C ALA A 187 -21.26 0.55 10.29
N ALA A 188 -19.91 0.55 10.24
CA ALA A 188 -19.09 -0.10 11.27
C ALA A 188 -18.82 0.80 12.49
N ALA A 189 -19.47 1.96 12.60
CA ALA A 189 -19.28 2.94 13.66
C ALA A 189 -17.81 3.42 13.81
N VAL A 190 -17.09 3.57 12.69
CA VAL A 190 -15.72 4.05 12.63
C VAL A 190 -15.68 5.51 12.22
N THR A 191 -14.91 6.31 12.95
CA THR A 191 -14.54 7.69 12.57
C THR A 191 -13.23 7.66 11.79
N ALA A 192 -13.32 7.70 10.46
CA ALA A 192 -12.13 7.83 9.62
C ALA A 192 -11.55 9.24 9.78
N GLN A 193 -10.35 9.36 10.32
CA GLN A 193 -9.62 10.63 10.42
C GLN A 193 -9.14 11.08 9.05
N PHE A 194 -8.76 10.12 8.20
CA PHE A 194 -8.33 10.33 6.82
C PHE A 194 -8.48 9.05 6.00
N TYR A 195 -8.50 9.25 4.69
CA TYR A 195 -8.33 8.20 3.69
C TYR A 195 -6.97 8.39 3.02
N GLU A 196 -6.21 7.30 2.83
CA GLU A 196 -4.87 7.36 2.23
C GLU A 196 -4.70 6.26 1.20
N VAL A 197 -4.14 6.58 0.03
CA VAL A 197 -3.86 5.54 -0.97
C VAL A 197 -2.76 4.61 -0.48
N GLU A 198 -2.98 3.30 -0.62
CA GLU A 198 -2.15 2.19 -0.08
C GLU A 198 -0.63 2.40 -0.15
N PRO A 199 -0.01 2.85 -1.28
CA PRO A 199 1.45 2.94 -1.37
C PRO A 199 2.08 3.91 -0.37
N PHE A 200 1.37 4.94 0.08
CA PHE A 200 1.92 5.88 1.06
C PHE A 200 2.04 5.24 2.45
N SER A 201 1.01 4.49 2.86
CA SER A 201 1.04 3.75 4.12
C SER A 201 2.08 2.63 4.10
N MET A 202 2.19 1.89 2.98
CA MET A 202 3.20 0.85 2.81
C MET A 202 4.62 1.43 2.81
N ALA A 203 4.87 2.52 2.08
CA ALA A 203 6.17 3.17 2.04
C ALA A 203 6.63 3.64 3.42
N ARG A 204 5.70 4.14 4.25
CA ARG A 204 5.99 4.60 5.62
C ARG A 204 6.65 3.53 6.50
N VAL A 205 6.35 2.27 6.26
CA VAL A 205 6.83 1.15 7.08
C VAL A 205 7.86 0.26 6.37
N ALA A 206 7.83 0.20 5.05
CA ALA A 206 8.68 -0.67 4.25
C ALA A 206 9.88 0.06 3.62
N TYR A 207 9.80 1.39 3.45
CA TYR A 207 10.90 2.18 2.91
C TYR A 207 11.85 2.60 4.02
N GLU A 208 13.09 2.13 3.94
CA GLU A 208 14.17 2.67 4.75
C GLU A 208 14.63 3.97 4.05
N HIS A 209 14.54 5.11 4.75
CA HIS A 209 14.94 6.43 4.22
C HIS A 209 16.41 6.46 3.83
N THR A 210 16.71 5.89 2.68
CA THR A 210 18.04 5.84 2.07
C THR A 210 18.18 6.91 1.00
N THR A 211 19.42 7.22 0.63
CA THR A 211 19.73 8.11 -0.50
C THR A 211 19.50 7.42 -1.85
N SER A 212 19.19 6.13 -1.85
CA SER A 212 18.96 5.34 -3.06
C SER A 212 17.48 4.96 -3.19
N PRO A 213 16.94 4.90 -4.42
CA PRO A 213 15.59 4.41 -4.65
C PRO A 213 15.41 2.98 -4.15
N ALA A 214 14.20 2.67 -3.67
CA ALA A 214 13.78 1.30 -3.36
C ALA A 214 12.55 0.93 -4.20
N MET A 215 12.44 -0.35 -4.54
CA MET A 215 11.23 -0.92 -5.16
C MET A 215 10.40 -1.63 -4.11
N LEU A 216 9.12 -1.30 -4.01
CA LEU A 216 8.14 -2.04 -3.22
C LEU A 216 7.28 -2.88 -4.17
N ILE A 217 7.16 -4.18 -3.90
CA ILE A 217 6.30 -5.10 -4.64
C ILE A 217 5.22 -5.59 -3.70
N ASP A 218 4.01 -5.08 -3.87
CA ASP A 218 2.82 -5.49 -3.12
C ASP A 218 2.11 -6.63 -3.84
N LEU A 219 2.29 -7.84 -3.33
CA LEU A 219 1.66 -9.05 -3.85
C LEU A 219 0.26 -9.23 -3.24
N GLY A 220 -0.74 -8.65 -3.87
CA GLY A 220 -2.15 -8.84 -3.51
C GLY A 220 -2.73 -10.16 -4.00
N ALA A 221 -4.03 -10.36 -3.78
CA ALA A 221 -4.73 -11.58 -4.20
C ALA A 221 -4.90 -11.66 -5.73
N SER A 222 -5.46 -10.63 -6.36
CA SER A 222 -5.79 -10.62 -7.81
C SER A 222 -4.82 -9.80 -8.65
N SER A 223 -4.00 -8.98 -8.03
CA SER A 223 -3.03 -8.11 -8.70
C SER A 223 -1.81 -7.87 -7.84
N THR A 224 -0.69 -7.61 -8.51
CA THR A 224 0.55 -7.17 -7.88
C THR A 224 0.80 -5.71 -8.25
N ARG A 225 1.11 -4.89 -7.26
CA ARG A 225 1.41 -3.48 -7.46
C ARG A 225 2.90 -3.25 -7.22
N ILE A 226 3.51 -2.46 -8.10
CA ILE A 226 4.94 -2.21 -8.11
C ILE A 226 5.14 -0.71 -7.98
N TYR A 227 5.90 -0.31 -6.96
CA TYR A 227 6.22 1.08 -6.71
C TYR A 227 7.73 1.28 -6.69
N ILE A 228 8.20 2.42 -7.18
CA ILE A 228 9.55 2.89 -6.91
C ILE A 228 9.42 4.13 -6.05
N VAL A 229 10.07 4.07 -4.90
CA VAL A 229 10.06 5.11 -3.87
C VAL A 229 11.45 5.71 -3.75
N GLU A 230 11.53 7.03 -3.82
CA GLU A 230 12.77 7.77 -3.60
C GLU A 230 12.46 9.00 -2.74
N PHE A 231 13.21 9.21 -1.66
CA PHE A 231 12.97 10.25 -0.66
C PHE A 231 11.54 10.27 -0.10
N GLY A 232 10.88 9.09 -0.02
CA GLY A 232 9.49 8.97 0.39
C GLY A 232 8.45 9.31 -0.69
N ILE A 233 8.88 9.72 -1.87
CA ILE A 233 8.00 10.05 -3.02
C ILE A 233 7.79 8.81 -3.88
N ILE A 234 6.55 8.55 -4.26
CA ILE A 234 6.22 7.49 -5.22
C ILE A 234 6.49 8.00 -6.63
N GLU A 235 7.66 7.67 -7.18
CA GLU A 235 8.08 8.07 -8.52
C GLU A 235 7.45 7.22 -9.62
N VAL A 236 7.24 5.94 -9.34
CA VAL A 236 6.63 4.98 -10.26
C VAL A 236 5.57 4.19 -9.52
N SER A 237 4.43 4.01 -10.18
CA SER A 237 3.34 3.15 -9.75
C SER A 237 2.86 2.34 -10.94
N HIS A 238 2.83 1.01 -10.82
CA HIS A 238 2.41 0.11 -11.88
C HIS A 238 1.63 -1.08 -11.31
N THR A 239 0.62 -1.55 -12.05
CA THR A 239 -0.19 -2.70 -11.67
C THR A 239 0.00 -3.83 -12.67
N VAL A 240 0.32 -5.01 -12.16
CA VAL A 240 0.30 -6.28 -12.89
C VAL A 240 -0.99 -7.01 -12.51
N ASN A 241 -1.84 -7.32 -13.48
CA ASN A 241 -3.11 -8.02 -13.25
C ASN A 241 -2.89 -9.53 -13.04
N ARG A 242 -2.01 -9.85 -12.11
CA ARG A 242 -1.70 -11.18 -11.58
C ARG A 242 -1.36 -11.05 -10.11
N GLY A 243 -1.82 -11.98 -9.29
CA GLY A 243 -1.58 -11.98 -7.86
C GLY A 243 -1.47 -13.38 -7.26
N ALA A 244 -1.52 -13.47 -5.95
CA ALA A 244 -1.36 -14.73 -5.24
C ALA A 244 -2.46 -15.77 -5.55
N GLN A 245 -3.65 -15.34 -5.99
CA GLN A 245 -4.72 -16.22 -6.43
C GLN A 245 -4.38 -16.94 -7.74
N ASP A 246 -3.60 -16.33 -8.63
CA ASP A 246 -3.18 -17.00 -9.88
C ASP A 246 -2.36 -18.26 -9.61
N LEU A 247 -1.60 -18.29 -8.52
CA LEU A 247 -0.88 -19.47 -8.06
C LEU A 247 -1.87 -20.58 -7.63
N THR A 248 -2.90 -20.20 -6.87
CA THR A 248 -3.95 -21.15 -6.44
C THR A 248 -4.66 -21.75 -7.64
N LEU A 249 -5.06 -20.91 -8.61
CA LEU A 249 -5.71 -21.35 -9.84
C LEU A 249 -4.79 -22.21 -10.73
N ALA A 250 -3.49 -21.94 -10.73
CA ALA A 250 -2.52 -22.78 -11.44
C ALA A 250 -2.41 -24.17 -10.79
N LEU A 251 -2.38 -24.24 -9.45
CA LEU A 251 -2.39 -25.49 -8.69
C LEU A 251 -3.68 -26.31 -8.90
N GLU A 252 -4.83 -25.65 -8.81
CA GLU A 252 -6.15 -26.26 -9.05
C GLU A 252 -6.18 -26.95 -10.42
N ARG A 253 -5.78 -26.21 -11.47
CA ARG A 253 -5.79 -26.73 -12.85
C ARG A 253 -4.80 -27.87 -13.08
N SER A 254 -3.57 -27.72 -12.59
CA SER A 254 -2.52 -28.72 -12.80
C SER A 254 -2.70 -29.97 -11.94
N GLY A 255 -3.30 -29.81 -10.75
CA GLY A 255 -3.50 -30.91 -9.80
C GLY A 255 -4.87 -31.60 -9.93
N GLY A 256 -5.83 -31.00 -10.65
CA GLY A 256 -7.22 -31.51 -10.69
C GLY A 256 -7.89 -31.52 -9.31
N ILE A 257 -7.47 -30.60 -8.44
CA ILE A 257 -7.95 -30.46 -7.05
C ILE A 257 -8.88 -29.24 -6.92
N THR A 258 -9.59 -29.14 -5.82
CA THR A 258 -10.45 -27.98 -5.53
C THR A 258 -9.63 -26.72 -5.22
N PHE A 259 -10.24 -25.53 -5.36
CA PHE A 259 -9.61 -24.27 -4.99
C PHE A 259 -9.15 -24.27 -3.52
N ALA A 260 -9.98 -24.79 -2.61
CA ALA A 260 -9.65 -24.86 -1.17
C ALA A 260 -8.40 -25.73 -0.91
N GLU A 261 -8.30 -26.90 -1.57
CA GLU A 261 -7.12 -27.76 -1.48
C GLU A 261 -5.89 -27.10 -2.09
N ALA A 262 -6.04 -26.45 -3.25
CA ALA A 262 -4.95 -25.70 -3.89
C ALA A 262 -4.46 -24.54 -3.02
N GLU A 263 -5.37 -23.77 -2.40
CA GLU A 263 -5.03 -22.69 -1.47
C GLU A 263 -4.31 -23.20 -0.22
N SER A 264 -4.79 -24.33 0.34
CA SER A 264 -4.12 -24.98 1.47
C SER A 264 -2.71 -25.46 1.10
N GLN A 265 -2.52 -26.05 -0.07
CA GLN A 265 -1.20 -26.44 -0.56
C GLN A 265 -0.28 -25.25 -0.77
N LYS A 266 -0.77 -24.18 -1.38
CA LYS A 266 -0.03 -22.92 -1.57
C LYS A 266 0.47 -22.37 -0.23
N ARG A 267 -0.40 -22.30 0.78
CA ARG A 267 -0.05 -21.77 2.12
C ARG A 267 0.96 -22.63 2.85
N THR A 268 0.84 -23.95 2.74
CA THR A 268 1.70 -24.88 3.50
C THR A 268 3.04 -25.13 2.82
N ARG A 269 3.06 -25.34 1.50
CA ARG A 269 4.24 -25.67 0.71
C ARG A 269 4.95 -24.47 0.10
N GLY A 270 4.22 -23.34 -0.08
CA GLY A 270 4.74 -22.15 -0.74
C GLY A 270 4.88 -22.33 -2.25
N ALA A 271 5.83 -21.63 -2.83
CA ALA A 271 6.14 -21.71 -4.25
C ALA A 271 7.10 -22.86 -4.59
N ILE A 272 7.75 -23.47 -3.58
CA ILE A 272 8.77 -24.48 -3.79
C ILE A 272 8.12 -25.82 -4.21
N GLY A 273 8.63 -26.43 -5.29
CA GLY A 273 8.17 -27.74 -5.77
C GLY A 273 6.88 -27.71 -6.60
N ASN A 274 6.48 -26.53 -7.08
CA ASN A 274 5.30 -26.35 -7.92
C ASN A 274 5.61 -25.51 -9.17
N GLU A 275 5.88 -26.19 -10.28
CA GLU A 275 6.25 -25.53 -11.54
C GLU A 275 5.18 -24.53 -12.04
N ALA A 276 3.89 -24.89 -11.94
CA ALA A 276 2.81 -24.01 -12.38
C ALA A 276 2.70 -22.74 -11.54
N GLY A 277 2.89 -22.86 -10.22
CA GLY A 277 2.94 -21.71 -9.31
C GLY A 277 4.18 -20.86 -9.52
N ILE A 278 5.34 -21.48 -9.76
CA ILE A 278 6.58 -20.77 -10.08
C ILE A 278 6.41 -19.94 -11.35
N ALA A 279 5.83 -20.48 -12.41
CA ALA A 279 5.60 -19.76 -13.68
C ALA A 279 4.74 -18.49 -13.49
N ALA A 280 3.72 -18.54 -12.60
CA ALA A 280 2.92 -17.36 -12.30
C ALA A 280 3.73 -16.27 -11.58
N LEU A 281 4.60 -16.63 -10.64
CA LEU A 281 5.52 -15.70 -9.96
C LEU A 281 6.59 -15.16 -10.90
N GLU A 282 7.16 -16.00 -11.77
CA GLU A 282 8.15 -15.58 -12.76
C GLU A 282 7.59 -14.52 -13.70
N PHE A 283 6.32 -14.63 -14.11
CA PHE A 283 5.67 -13.59 -14.88
C PHE A 283 5.62 -12.26 -14.11
N ILE A 284 5.17 -12.30 -12.84
CA ILE A 284 5.08 -11.10 -11.98
C ILE A 284 6.45 -10.46 -11.81
N PHE A 285 7.48 -11.24 -11.47
CA PHE A 285 8.83 -10.71 -11.24
C PHE A 285 9.54 -10.28 -12.53
N SER A 286 9.21 -10.88 -13.68
CA SER A 286 9.70 -10.42 -14.99
C SER A 286 9.15 -9.04 -15.33
N GLU A 287 7.85 -8.79 -15.08
CA GLU A 287 7.26 -7.46 -15.24
C GLU A 287 7.86 -6.44 -14.25
N ALA A 288 8.04 -6.84 -12.99
CA ALA A 288 8.70 -5.98 -12.01
C ALA A 288 10.15 -5.65 -12.41
N ARG A 289 10.90 -6.64 -12.93
CA ARG A 289 12.24 -6.41 -13.48
C ARG A 289 12.25 -5.45 -14.66
N ARG A 290 11.27 -5.53 -15.54
CA ARG A 290 11.13 -4.60 -16.67
C ARG A 290 11.00 -3.15 -16.19
N ILE A 291 10.19 -2.93 -15.16
CA ILE A 291 10.00 -1.60 -14.52
C ILE A 291 11.29 -1.15 -13.84
N PHE A 292 11.92 -2.04 -13.07
CA PHE A 292 13.19 -1.82 -12.39
C PHE A 292 14.28 -1.33 -13.36
N LEU A 293 14.49 -2.07 -14.45
CA LEU A 293 15.51 -1.71 -15.45
C LEU A 293 15.14 -0.44 -16.25
N THR A 294 13.85 -0.24 -16.50
CA THR A 294 13.37 0.97 -17.20
C THR A 294 13.63 2.21 -16.37
N TYR A 295 13.32 2.16 -15.07
CA TYR A 295 13.60 3.25 -14.14
C TYR A 295 15.09 3.55 -14.06
N GLN A 296 15.93 2.54 -13.84
CA GLN A 296 17.39 2.72 -13.74
C GLN A 296 17.98 3.36 -15.00
N ARG A 297 17.56 2.91 -16.20
CA ARG A 297 18.00 3.49 -17.46
C ARG A 297 17.53 4.92 -17.69
N LYS A 298 16.26 5.21 -17.33
CA LYS A 298 15.66 6.52 -17.54
C LYS A 298 16.23 7.56 -16.59
N GLU A 299 16.38 7.22 -15.31
CA GLU A 299 16.79 8.16 -14.28
C GLU A 299 18.31 8.14 -14.01
N GLY A 300 19.05 7.17 -14.57
CA GLY A 300 20.50 7.01 -14.33
C GLY A 300 20.84 6.66 -12.88
N LYS A 301 19.92 6.02 -12.17
CA LYS A 301 20.02 5.68 -10.74
C LYS A 301 19.89 4.19 -10.53
N SER A 302 20.59 3.65 -9.53
CA SER A 302 20.46 2.24 -9.13
C SER A 302 19.41 2.10 -8.03
N VAL A 303 18.47 1.17 -8.21
CA VAL A 303 17.55 0.73 -7.16
C VAL A 303 18.31 -0.25 -6.28
N SER A 304 18.50 0.07 -5.01
CA SER A 304 19.37 -0.69 -4.10
C SER A 304 18.65 -1.81 -3.35
N HIS A 305 17.34 -1.69 -3.19
CA HIS A 305 16.54 -2.59 -2.36
C HIS A 305 15.17 -2.88 -3.01
N VAL A 306 14.77 -4.14 -2.99
CA VAL A 306 13.43 -4.61 -3.37
C VAL A 306 12.77 -5.19 -2.14
N VAL A 307 11.63 -4.63 -1.73
CA VAL A 307 10.87 -5.06 -0.55
C VAL A 307 9.55 -5.68 -0.99
N LEU A 308 9.32 -6.93 -0.59
CA LEU A 308 8.09 -7.65 -0.86
C LEU A 308 7.10 -7.42 0.28
N VAL A 309 5.91 -6.94 -0.03
CA VAL A 309 4.81 -6.70 0.91
C VAL A 309 3.51 -7.30 0.39
N GLY A 310 2.43 -7.21 1.15
CA GLY A 310 1.14 -7.80 0.81
C GLY A 310 1.00 -9.26 1.23
N GLY A 311 -0.21 -9.81 1.13
CA GLY A 311 -0.53 -11.17 1.58
C GLY A 311 0.24 -12.26 0.82
N GLY A 312 0.53 -12.05 -0.45
CA GLY A 312 1.31 -12.99 -1.27
C GLY A 312 2.80 -13.04 -0.89
N ALA A 313 3.33 -12.02 -0.24
CA ALA A 313 4.73 -11.99 0.21
C ALA A 313 5.01 -12.99 1.34
N GLY A 314 3.99 -13.48 2.03
CA GLY A 314 4.12 -14.56 3.02
C GLY A 314 4.36 -15.96 2.43
N LEU A 315 4.44 -16.11 1.11
CA LEU A 315 4.70 -17.39 0.44
C LEU A 315 6.11 -17.89 0.74
N LYS A 316 6.23 -19.13 1.22
CA LYS A 316 7.54 -19.75 1.46
C LYS A 316 8.37 -19.82 0.17
N GLY A 317 9.63 -19.38 0.22
CA GLY A 317 10.55 -19.41 -0.92
C GLY A 317 10.37 -18.24 -1.90
N ILE A 318 9.54 -17.26 -1.59
CA ILE A 318 9.28 -16.13 -2.51
C ILE A 318 10.50 -15.21 -2.65
N THR A 319 11.26 -14.99 -1.58
CA THR A 319 12.47 -14.18 -1.59
C THR A 319 13.56 -14.78 -2.46
N GLU A 320 13.71 -16.10 -2.41
CA GLU A 320 14.67 -16.85 -3.22
C GLU A 320 14.32 -16.80 -4.71
N ILE A 321 13.02 -16.86 -5.03
CA ILE A 321 12.55 -16.72 -6.43
C ILE A 321 12.77 -15.27 -6.89
N ALA A 322 12.32 -14.28 -6.12
CA ALA A 322 12.44 -12.88 -6.47
C ALA A 322 13.90 -12.44 -6.66
N SER A 323 14.81 -12.92 -5.81
CA SER A 323 16.25 -12.59 -5.88
C SER A 323 16.91 -12.97 -7.20
N LYS A 324 16.33 -13.90 -7.97
CA LYS A 324 16.86 -14.27 -9.30
C LYS A 324 16.59 -13.19 -10.37
N PHE A 325 15.68 -12.25 -10.09
CA PHE A 325 15.24 -11.24 -11.05
C PHE A 325 15.89 -9.87 -10.86
N PHE A 326 16.45 -9.59 -9.68
CA PHE A 326 16.95 -8.27 -9.35
C PHE A 326 18.43 -8.31 -8.93
N ASP A 327 19.20 -7.39 -9.50
CA ASP A 327 20.57 -7.12 -9.04
C ASP A 327 20.49 -6.09 -7.88
N ALA A 328 19.80 -6.46 -6.82
CA ALA A 328 19.54 -5.66 -5.64
C ALA A 328 19.20 -6.58 -4.44
N ARG A 329 19.35 -6.05 -3.23
CA ARG A 329 18.91 -6.79 -2.04
C ARG A 329 17.39 -7.00 -2.10
N VAL A 330 16.92 -8.23 -1.93
CA VAL A 330 15.50 -8.56 -1.81
C VAL A 330 15.19 -8.97 -0.36
N SER A 331 14.12 -8.39 0.22
CA SER A 331 13.68 -8.76 1.56
C SER A 331 12.15 -8.70 1.69
N LEU A 332 11.62 -9.31 2.73
CA LEU A 332 10.23 -9.11 3.15
C LEU A 332 10.11 -7.80 3.92
N GLY A 333 8.97 -7.14 3.80
CA GLY A 333 8.61 -6.00 4.65
C GLY A 333 8.41 -6.45 6.09
N SER A 334 8.94 -5.69 7.05
CA SER A 334 8.84 -5.94 8.49
C SER A 334 8.12 -4.78 9.20
N PRO A 335 6.84 -4.51 8.89
CA PRO A 335 6.16 -3.32 9.40
C PRO A 335 5.99 -3.33 10.93
N PHE A 336 5.92 -4.50 11.56
CA PHE A 336 5.82 -4.61 13.03
C PHE A 336 7.09 -4.15 13.76
N ASP A 337 8.25 -4.06 13.08
CA ASP A 337 9.47 -3.50 13.66
C ASP A 337 9.34 -1.99 13.96
N LYS A 338 8.32 -1.32 13.42
CA LYS A 338 8.00 0.09 13.69
C LYS A 338 7.14 0.32 14.92
N VAL A 339 6.70 -0.73 15.58
CA VAL A 339 5.86 -0.69 16.79
C VAL A 339 6.42 -1.61 17.86
N ALA A 340 6.30 -1.21 19.12
CA ALA A 340 6.68 -2.09 20.23
C ALA A 340 5.66 -3.25 20.32
N THR A 341 6.18 -4.48 20.38
CA THR A 341 5.38 -5.71 20.41
C THR A 341 5.83 -6.65 21.52
N PRO A 342 4.92 -7.49 22.05
CA PRO A 342 5.31 -8.54 22.99
C PRO A 342 6.27 -9.55 22.34
N VAL A 343 7.38 -9.87 23.01
CA VAL A 343 8.44 -10.73 22.47
C VAL A 343 7.94 -12.13 22.08
N PHE A 344 6.99 -12.68 22.82
CA PHE A 344 6.49 -14.04 22.61
C PHE A 344 5.67 -14.26 21.33
N ILE A 345 5.21 -13.17 20.67
CA ILE A 345 4.52 -13.25 19.36
C ILE A 345 5.41 -12.82 18.19
N GLY A 346 6.68 -12.53 18.44
CA GLY A 346 7.61 -11.98 17.44
C GLY A 346 7.67 -12.78 16.15
N ASP A 347 7.78 -14.13 16.22
CA ASP A 347 7.83 -14.98 15.03
C ASP A 347 6.51 -14.97 14.23
N VAL A 348 5.37 -14.91 14.92
CA VAL A 348 4.05 -14.78 14.27
C VAL A 348 3.94 -13.45 13.55
N LEU A 349 4.33 -12.35 14.21
CA LEU A 349 4.31 -11.02 13.64
C LEU A 349 5.28 -10.87 12.46
N LYS A 350 6.44 -11.50 12.54
CA LYS A 350 7.41 -11.53 11.44
C LYS A 350 6.84 -12.23 10.20
N SER A 351 6.17 -13.36 10.41
CA SER A 351 5.53 -14.11 9.32
C SER A 351 4.33 -13.38 8.71
N ALA A 352 3.46 -12.79 9.54
CA ALA A 352 2.27 -12.06 9.11
C ALA A 352 2.60 -10.66 8.58
N GLY A 353 3.72 -10.08 9.01
CA GLY A 353 4.09 -8.68 8.83
C GLY A 353 3.88 -8.12 7.44
N PRO A 354 4.42 -8.73 6.38
CA PRO A 354 4.28 -8.18 5.03
C PRO A 354 2.85 -7.86 4.64
N SER A 355 1.87 -8.65 5.09
CA SER A 355 0.45 -8.46 4.78
C SER A 355 -0.19 -7.28 5.52
N PHE A 356 0.40 -6.82 6.63
CA PHE A 356 -0.11 -5.72 7.45
C PHE A 356 0.55 -4.37 7.17
N SER A 357 1.40 -4.27 6.15
CA SER A 357 2.17 -3.04 5.84
C SER A 357 1.28 -1.81 5.69
N SER A 358 0.15 -1.93 4.98
CA SER A 358 -0.79 -0.82 4.82
C SER A 358 -1.47 -0.45 6.15
N ALA A 359 -2.02 -1.42 6.88
CA ALA A 359 -2.76 -1.17 8.11
C ALA A 359 -1.86 -0.56 9.22
N ILE A 360 -0.61 -1.04 9.37
CA ILE A 360 0.34 -0.47 10.34
C ILE A 360 0.74 0.96 9.93
N GLY A 361 1.04 1.17 8.65
CA GLY A 361 1.39 2.50 8.16
C GLY A 361 0.29 3.54 8.40
N LEU A 362 -0.99 3.15 8.23
CA LEU A 362 -2.15 3.99 8.53
C LEU A 362 -2.29 4.27 10.03
N ALA A 363 -2.15 3.23 10.87
CA ALA A 363 -2.22 3.38 12.33
C ALA A 363 -1.13 4.32 12.85
N LEU A 364 0.11 4.19 12.36
CA LEU A 364 1.21 5.09 12.71
C LEU A 364 0.94 6.53 12.29
N ARG A 365 0.36 6.77 11.11
CA ARG A 365 -0.06 8.12 10.71
C ARG A 365 -1.15 8.66 11.62
N ALA A 366 -2.14 7.84 11.98
CA ALA A 366 -3.25 8.24 12.83
C ALA A 366 -2.80 8.65 14.25
N LEU A 367 -1.70 8.08 14.77
CA LEU A 367 -1.11 8.53 16.03
C LEU A 367 -0.51 9.95 15.94
N GLN A 368 -0.04 10.35 14.76
CA GLN A 368 0.60 11.65 14.55
C GLN A 368 -0.41 12.80 14.37
N ASN A 369 -1.67 12.48 14.04
CA ASN A 369 -2.76 13.44 13.89
C ASN A 369 -3.45 13.72 15.22
#